data_b7f3d878448db1f47e47c14cc266d32e
#
_entry.id   b7f3d878448db1f47e47c14cc266d32e
#
_cell.length_a   1.000
_cell.length_b   1.000
_cell.length_c   1.000
_cell.angle_alpha   90.00
_cell.angle_beta   90.00
_cell.angle_gamma   90.00
#
_symmetry.space_group_name_H-M   'P 1'
#
loop_
_entity.id
_entity.type
_entity.pdbx_description
1 polymer ?
#
loop_
_entity_poly.entity_id
_entity_poly.type
_entity_poly.pdbx_seq_one_letter_code
_entity_poly.pdbx_strand_id
1 'polypeptide(L)'
;MKKTHLEKQPRILSSDHKNIQWHPPFCASMHLELVKYKEILEYFMEYGLNTKPLLIDLMVIKKAKNITIDNEIGRIFKTYNIIEYKSPYAGLSIDDFTKAIARAYLFKASGETEDAIDSFEITVTFVRARKPV
;
A
#
# COMPACT_ATOMS: atom_id res chain seq x y z
N MET A 1 -22.19 -18.40 -6.63
CA MET A 1 -21.24 -17.66 -5.79
C MET A 1 -19.91 -17.55 -6.51
N LYS A 2 -19.63 -16.41 -7.08
CA LYS A 2 -18.34 -16.16 -7.76
C LYS A 2 -17.31 -15.79 -6.72
N LYS A 3 -16.31 -16.62 -6.56
CA LYS A 3 -15.14 -16.34 -5.71
C LYS A 3 -14.39 -15.14 -6.27
N THR A 4 -14.27 -14.11 -5.49
CA THR A 4 -13.46 -12.94 -5.76
C THR A 4 -12.00 -13.35 -5.94
N HIS A 5 -11.43 -13.09 -7.10
CA HIS A 5 -10.05 -13.38 -7.47
C HIS A 5 -9.04 -12.41 -6.82
N LEU A 6 -9.19 -12.16 -5.53
CA LEU A 6 -8.23 -11.38 -4.74
C LEU A 6 -7.29 -12.24 -3.90
N GLU A 7 -7.42 -13.56 -4.00
CA GLU A 7 -6.50 -14.50 -3.36
C GLU A 7 -5.32 -14.83 -4.28
N LYS A 8 -4.41 -13.88 -4.48
CA LYS A 8 -3.02 -14.27 -4.70
C LYS A 8 -2.33 -14.22 -3.34
N GLN A 9 -2.15 -15.40 -2.76
CA GLN A 9 -1.35 -15.58 -1.56
C GLN A 9 0.01 -14.88 -1.70
N PRO A 10 0.50 -14.24 -0.64
CA PRO A 10 1.83 -13.67 -0.65
C PRO A 10 2.85 -14.77 -0.93
N ARG A 11 3.62 -14.61 -1.99
CA ARG A 11 4.78 -15.47 -2.22
C ARG A 11 5.76 -15.23 -1.09
N ILE A 12 6.02 -16.27 -0.33
CA ILE A 12 7.15 -16.30 0.61
C ILE A 12 8.41 -16.14 -0.24
N LEU A 13 9.05 -14.98 -0.11
CA LEU A 13 10.29 -14.69 -0.80
C LEU A 13 11.40 -15.60 -0.30
N SER A 14 11.98 -16.37 -1.21
CA SER A 14 13.21 -17.09 -0.98
C SER A 14 14.35 -16.10 -0.71
N SER A 15 15.08 -16.39 0.33
CA SER A 15 16.20 -15.62 0.85
C SER A 15 17.34 -15.44 -0.15
N ASP A 16 17.51 -14.25 -0.68
CA ASP A 16 18.78 -13.82 -1.23
C ASP A 16 19.40 -12.76 -0.30
N HIS A 17 20.43 -13.17 0.42
CA HIS A 17 21.01 -12.52 1.59
C HIS A 17 21.88 -11.27 1.30
N LYS A 18 21.71 -10.55 0.19
CA LYS A 18 22.63 -9.46 -0.17
C LYS A 18 22.04 -8.05 -0.24
N ASN A 19 20.72 -7.91 -0.10
CA ASN A 19 20.10 -6.58 0.00
C ASN A 19 19.27 -6.51 1.27
N ILE A 20 19.54 -5.53 2.11
CA ILE A 20 18.69 -5.21 3.26
C ILE A 20 17.31 -4.92 2.72
N GLN A 21 16.40 -5.87 2.87
CA GLN A 21 15.01 -5.69 2.47
C GLN A 21 14.31 -4.88 3.56
N TRP A 22 14.07 -3.62 3.28
CA TRP A 22 13.32 -2.72 4.17
C TRP A 22 11.82 -3.04 4.24
N HIS A 23 11.31 -3.78 3.25
CA HIS A 23 9.90 -4.09 3.14
C HIS A 23 9.32 -4.84 4.35
N PRO A 24 9.89 -5.98 4.82
CA PRO A 24 9.33 -6.69 5.95
C PRO A 24 9.32 -5.90 7.25
N PRO A 25 10.42 -5.20 7.64
CA PRO A 25 10.40 -4.36 8.85
C PRO A 25 9.40 -3.21 8.75
N PHE A 26 9.27 -2.59 7.59
CA PHE A 26 8.31 -1.52 7.36
C PHE A 26 6.88 -2.03 7.49
N CYS A 27 6.55 -3.16 6.90
CA CYS A 27 5.23 -3.76 7.00
C CYS A 27 4.88 -4.11 8.44
N ALA A 28 5.83 -4.68 9.19
CA ALA A 28 5.66 -4.96 10.61
C ALA A 28 5.39 -3.66 11.41
N SER A 29 6.09 -2.58 11.09
CA SER A 29 5.87 -1.27 11.73
C SER A 29 4.49 -0.72 11.44
N MET A 30 3.98 -0.85 10.23
CA MET A 30 2.63 -0.42 9.86
C MET A 30 1.55 -1.24 10.60
N HIS A 31 1.73 -2.57 10.70
CA HIS A 31 0.83 -3.41 11.48
C HIS A 31 0.80 -3.01 12.96
N LEU A 32 1.95 -2.68 13.53
CA LEU A 32 2.05 -2.25 14.92
C LEU A 32 1.37 -0.89 15.15
N GLU A 33 1.60 0.08 14.27
CA GLU A 33 1.01 1.42 14.34
C GLU A 33 -0.52 1.38 14.28
N LEU A 34 -1.06 0.45 13.51
CA LEU A 34 -2.49 0.32 13.26
C LEU A 34 -3.13 -0.85 14.03
N VAL A 35 -2.44 -1.41 15.03
CA VAL A 35 -2.87 -2.63 15.74
C VAL A 35 -4.25 -2.53 16.37
N LYS A 36 -4.64 -1.35 16.85
CA LYS A 36 -5.99 -1.11 17.41
C LYS A 36 -7.12 -1.37 16.41
N TYR A 37 -6.82 -1.27 15.13
CA TYR A 37 -7.79 -1.34 14.04
C TYR A 37 -7.68 -2.62 13.22
N LYS A 38 -6.95 -3.63 13.70
CA LYS A 38 -6.65 -4.86 12.98
C LYS A 38 -7.88 -5.61 12.47
N GLU A 39 -9.00 -5.50 13.18
CA GLU A 39 -10.25 -6.18 12.82
C GLU A 39 -10.99 -5.50 11.65
N ILE A 40 -10.66 -4.24 11.35
CA ILE A 40 -11.34 -3.45 10.33
C ILE A 40 -10.46 -3.09 9.14
N LEU A 41 -9.19 -3.49 9.18
CA LEU A 41 -8.22 -3.25 8.12
C LEU A 41 -7.80 -4.56 7.46
N GLU A 42 -7.72 -4.53 6.13
CA GLU A 42 -7.13 -5.59 5.33
C GLU A 42 -5.84 -5.08 4.68
N TYR A 43 -4.78 -5.88 4.76
CA TYR A 43 -3.46 -5.55 4.22
C TYR A 43 -3.16 -6.39 3.00
N PHE A 44 -2.76 -5.73 1.92
CA PHE A 44 -2.29 -6.36 0.71
C PHE A 44 -0.84 -5.95 0.48
N MET A 45 0.06 -6.88 0.76
CA MET A 45 1.49 -6.71 0.55
C MET A 45 1.83 -7.11 -0.87
N GLU A 46 2.70 -6.35 -1.52
CA GLU A 46 3.11 -6.66 -2.89
C GLU A 46 1.90 -6.83 -3.84
N TYR A 47 0.95 -5.91 -3.74
CA TYR A 47 -0.24 -5.95 -4.60
C TYR A 47 0.16 -5.84 -6.06
N GLY A 48 -0.01 -6.92 -6.81
CA GLY A 48 0.31 -6.96 -8.23
C GLY A 48 -0.75 -6.22 -9.05
N LEU A 49 -0.39 -5.09 -9.63
CA LEU A 49 -1.32 -4.28 -10.43
C LEU A 49 -1.49 -4.79 -11.85
N ASN A 50 -0.53 -5.53 -12.37
CA ASN A 50 -0.64 -5.97 -13.75
C ASN A 50 0.19 -7.22 -14.04
N THR A 51 -0.18 -7.85 -15.14
CA THR A 51 0.62 -8.85 -15.81
C THR A 51 1.85 -8.19 -16.43
N LYS A 52 2.98 -8.88 -16.36
CA LYS A 52 4.29 -8.49 -16.91
C LYS A 52 4.26 -7.41 -18.00
N PRO A 53 5.20 -6.44 -18.02
CA PRO A 53 6.43 -6.34 -17.22
C PRO A 53 6.32 -5.41 -16.01
N LEU A 54 5.16 -4.85 -15.70
CA LEU A 54 4.95 -3.87 -14.64
C LEU A 54 4.44 -4.56 -13.37
N LEU A 55 5.31 -5.32 -12.71
CA LEU A 55 5.09 -5.74 -11.34
C LEU A 55 5.41 -4.56 -10.42
N ILE A 56 4.37 -3.85 -10.02
CA ILE A 56 4.49 -2.79 -9.04
C ILE A 56 4.03 -3.35 -7.70
N ASP A 57 4.96 -3.49 -6.80
CA ASP A 57 4.68 -3.92 -5.45
C ASP A 57 4.12 -2.75 -4.65
N LEU A 58 2.86 -2.84 -4.29
CA LEU A 58 2.18 -1.84 -3.49
C LEU A 58 1.79 -2.42 -2.13
N MET A 59 1.97 -1.62 -1.09
CA MET A 59 1.25 -1.85 0.14
C MET A 59 -0.09 -1.12 0.06
N VAL A 60 -1.18 -1.86 0.11
CA VAL A 60 -2.54 -1.30 0.13
C VAL A 60 -3.23 -1.72 1.42
N ILE A 61 -3.79 -0.75 2.11
CA ILE A 61 -4.60 -0.99 3.30
C ILE A 61 -6.04 -0.63 2.96
N LYS A 62 -6.94 -1.60 3.07
CA LYS A 62 -8.38 -1.39 2.91
C LYS A 62 -9.04 -1.09 4.25
N LYS A 63 -9.93 -0.12 4.25
CA LYS A 63 -10.71 0.29 5.40
C LYS A 63 -12.20 0.31 5.05
N ALA A 64 -13.07 -0.08 5.99
CA ALA A 64 -14.51 0.12 5.85
C ALA A 64 -14.85 1.62 5.81
N LYS A 65 -15.81 2.02 4.96
CA LYS A 65 -16.13 3.44 4.70
C LYS A 65 -16.54 4.24 5.92
N ASN A 66 -17.24 3.63 6.86
CA ASN A 66 -17.90 4.34 7.96
C ASN A 66 -17.06 4.40 9.25
N ILE A 67 -15.78 4.05 9.17
CA ILE A 67 -14.90 3.99 10.34
C ILE A 67 -13.82 5.03 10.19
N THR A 68 -13.63 5.83 11.24
CA THR A 68 -12.54 6.80 11.34
C THR A 68 -11.44 6.22 12.21
N ILE A 69 -10.20 6.30 11.74
CA ILE A 69 -9.02 5.89 12.49
C ILE A 69 -8.42 7.12 13.16
N ASP A 70 -8.30 7.05 14.49
CA ASP A 70 -7.79 8.16 15.28
C ASP A 70 -6.30 7.99 15.58
N ASN A 71 -5.47 8.13 14.55
CA ASN A 71 -4.04 8.30 14.68
C ASN A 71 -3.48 9.14 13.52
N GLU A 72 -2.22 9.52 13.59
CA GLU A 72 -1.61 10.42 12.60
C GLU A 72 -1.61 9.86 11.18
N ILE A 73 -1.39 8.57 11.03
CA ILE A 73 -1.33 7.92 9.71
C ILE A 73 -2.74 7.64 9.20
N GLY A 74 -3.57 7.04 10.02
CA GLY A 74 -4.86 6.50 9.61
C GLY A 74 -5.98 7.53 9.51
N ARG A 75 -5.83 8.73 10.06
CA ARG A 75 -6.92 9.74 10.06
C ARG A 75 -7.34 10.17 8.66
N ILE A 76 -6.43 10.12 7.68
CA ILE A 76 -6.72 10.45 6.29
C ILE A 76 -7.24 9.26 5.49
N PHE A 77 -7.25 8.07 6.06
CA PHE A 77 -7.63 6.87 5.34
C PHE A 77 -9.05 6.92 4.80
N LYS A 78 -9.17 6.51 3.56
CA LYS A 78 -10.41 6.21 2.88
C LYS A 78 -10.52 4.71 2.64
N THR A 79 -11.28 4.27 1.68
CA THR A 79 -11.48 2.84 1.43
C THR A 79 -10.18 2.14 1.02
N TYR A 80 -9.37 2.77 0.19
CA TYR A 80 -8.12 2.21 -0.32
C TYR A 80 -6.96 3.15 0.00
N ASN A 81 -5.95 2.64 0.66
CA ASN A 81 -4.86 3.48 1.15
C ASN A 81 -3.53 2.87 0.71
N ILE A 82 -2.88 3.55 -0.21
CA ILE A 82 -1.58 3.16 -0.75
C ILE A 82 -0.50 3.77 0.12
N ILE A 83 0.38 2.91 0.64
CA ILE A 83 1.49 3.34 1.49
C ILE A 83 2.80 3.12 0.74
N GLU A 84 3.52 4.21 0.55
CA GLU A 84 4.85 4.23 -0.06
C GLU A 84 5.91 4.44 1.01
N TYR A 85 6.82 3.50 1.14
CA TYR A 85 7.95 3.62 2.04
C TYR A 85 9.17 4.18 1.33
N LYS A 86 9.81 5.14 1.98
CA LYS A 86 11.12 5.67 1.56
C LYS A 86 12.17 5.35 2.62
N SER A 87 13.27 4.71 2.20
CA SER A 87 14.37 4.40 3.10
C SER A 87 14.98 5.68 3.70
N PRO A 88 15.64 5.59 4.86
CA PRO A 88 16.26 6.74 5.49
C PRO A 88 17.30 7.46 4.62
N TYR A 89 17.89 6.74 3.68
CA TYR A 89 18.96 7.22 2.81
C TYR A 89 18.48 7.73 1.45
N ALA A 90 17.22 7.45 1.10
CA ALA A 90 16.64 7.92 -0.15
C ALA A 90 16.07 9.33 0.02
N GLY A 91 16.31 10.19 -0.97
CA GLY A 91 15.61 11.46 -1.09
C GLY A 91 14.14 11.25 -1.47
N LEU A 92 13.34 12.26 -1.28
CA LEU A 92 11.98 12.33 -1.80
C LEU A 92 11.93 13.41 -2.88
N SER A 93 11.77 12.99 -4.12
CA SER A 93 11.78 13.87 -5.30
C SER A 93 10.36 14.05 -5.87
N ILE A 94 10.21 15.00 -6.75
CA ILE A 94 8.96 15.18 -7.52
C ILE A 94 8.68 13.95 -8.37
N ASP A 95 9.69 13.30 -8.90
CA ASP A 95 9.52 12.06 -9.66
C ASP A 95 8.98 10.91 -8.80
N ASP A 96 9.35 10.86 -7.53
CA ASP A 96 8.78 9.90 -6.58
C ASP A 96 7.27 10.12 -6.41
N PHE A 97 6.84 11.36 -6.28
CA PHE A 97 5.42 11.71 -6.27
C PHE A 97 4.71 11.31 -7.57
N THR A 98 5.32 11.63 -8.70
CA THR A 98 4.76 11.28 -10.01
C THR A 98 4.58 9.78 -10.16
N LYS A 99 5.57 9.00 -9.75
CA LYS A 99 5.49 7.53 -9.76
C LYS A 99 4.39 7.00 -8.83
N ALA A 100 4.26 7.57 -7.64
CA ALA A 100 3.23 7.17 -6.70
C ALA A 100 1.83 7.47 -7.23
N ILE A 101 1.62 8.62 -7.84
CA ILE A 101 0.36 8.98 -8.50
C ILE A 101 0.06 8.04 -9.66
N ALA A 102 1.05 7.71 -10.48
CA ALA A 102 0.89 6.76 -11.57
C ALA A 102 0.46 5.36 -11.06
N ARG A 103 1.07 4.90 -9.97
CA ARG A 103 0.69 3.63 -9.31
C ARG A 103 -0.75 3.69 -8.77
N ALA A 104 -1.14 4.81 -8.18
CA ALA A 104 -2.50 5.00 -7.69
C ALA A 104 -3.53 4.93 -8.83
N TYR A 105 -3.24 5.50 -9.98
CA TYR A 105 -4.11 5.39 -11.16
C TYR A 105 -4.14 3.98 -11.74
N LEU A 106 -3.01 3.28 -11.75
CA LEU A 106 -2.98 1.87 -12.15
C LEU A 106 -3.81 1.00 -11.19
N PHE A 107 -3.71 1.27 -9.89
CA PHE A 107 -4.55 0.61 -8.89
C PHE A 107 -6.04 0.90 -9.14
N LYS A 108 -6.40 2.15 -9.37
CA LYS A 108 -7.77 2.56 -9.68
C LYS A 108 -8.33 1.78 -10.88
N ALA A 109 -7.52 1.58 -11.90
CA ALA A 109 -7.90 0.88 -13.11
C ALA A 109 -7.93 -0.67 -12.97
N SER A 110 -7.45 -1.20 -11.85
CA SER A 110 -7.31 -2.64 -11.61
C SER A 110 -8.57 -3.34 -11.08
N GLY A 111 -9.67 -2.62 -10.92
CA GLY A 111 -10.93 -3.19 -10.47
C GLY A 111 -11.44 -4.31 -11.39
N GLU A 112 -12.27 -5.21 -10.87
CA GLU A 112 -12.82 -6.34 -11.63
C GLU A 112 -13.70 -5.89 -12.80
N THR A 113 -14.32 -4.75 -12.67
CA THR A 113 -15.15 -4.12 -13.71
C THR A 113 -14.68 -2.71 -13.96
N GLU A 114 -15.06 -2.13 -15.10
CA GLU A 114 -14.75 -0.75 -15.45
C GLU A 114 -15.27 0.20 -14.36
N ASP A 115 -14.40 1.11 -13.92
CA ASP A 115 -14.69 2.12 -12.90
C ASP A 115 -15.20 1.59 -11.55
N ALA A 116 -14.86 0.35 -11.21
CA ALA A 116 -15.27 -0.28 -9.95
C ALA A 116 -14.64 0.36 -8.71
N ILE A 117 -13.44 0.92 -8.85
CA ILE A 117 -12.73 1.61 -7.79
C ILE A 117 -12.89 3.12 -7.98
N ASP A 118 -13.49 3.79 -7.01
CA ASP A 118 -13.63 5.25 -7.02
C ASP A 118 -12.31 5.93 -6.68
N SER A 119 -11.84 6.80 -7.56
CA SER A 119 -10.59 7.56 -7.35
C SER A 119 -10.64 8.45 -6.11
N PHE A 120 -11.80 8.95 -5.71
CA PHE A 120 -11.96 9.74 -4.49
C PHE A 120 -11.83 8.91 -3.20
N GLU A 121 -11.87 7.59 -3.29
CA GLU A 121 -11.71 6.67 -2.19
C GLU A 121 -10.28 6.12 -2.07
N ILE A 122 -9.33 6.70 -2.78
CA ILE A 122 -7.92 6.32 -2.75
C ILE A 122 -7.11 7.42 -2.08
N THR A 123 -6.25 7.03 -1.14
CA THR A 123 -5.22 7.91 -0.58
C THR A 123 -3.83 7.37 -0.87
N VAL A 124 -2.84 8.25 -0.91
CA VAL A 124 -1.42 7.89 -1.02
C VAL A 124 -0.67 8.56 0.11
N THR A 125 0.08 7.76 0.85
CA THR A 125 0.87 8.22 1.99
C THR A 125 2.32 7.81 1.83
N PHE A 126 3.23 8.77 1.95
CA PHE A 126 4.66 8.50 2.05
C PHE A 126 5.08 8.39 3.50
N VAL A 127 5.79 7.32 3.83
CA VAL A 127 6.37 7.11 5.15
C VAL A 127 7.88 7.06 5.04
N ARG A 128 8.56 7.89 5.81
CA ARG A 128 10.03 7.93 5.91
C ARG A 128 10.45 7.70 7.34
N ALA A 129 11.53 6.93 7.51
CA ALA A 129 12.15 6.73 8.82
C ALA A 129 13.06 7.89 9.25
N ARG A 130 13.38 8.83 8.35
CA ARG A 130 14.25 9.96 8.63
C ARG A 130 13.44 11.17 9.10
N LYS A 131 13.90 11.81 10.18
CA LYS A 131 13.35 13.11 10.57
C LYS A 131 13.56 14.14 9.44
N PRO A 132 12.55 14.98 9.16
CA PRO A 132 12.77 16.14 8.29
C PRO A 132 13.89 17.00 8.88
N VAL A 133 14.78 17.41 8.05
CA VAL A 133 15.81 18.40 8.42
C VAL A 133 15.18 19.76 8.39
#